data_9041a0fadf494f37a9839811f8e456cc
#
_entry.id   9041a0fadf494f37a9839811f8e456cc
#
_cell.length_a   1.000
_cell.length_b   1.000
_cell.length_c   1.000
_cell.angle_alpha   90.00
_cell.angle_beta   90.00
_cell.angle_gamma   90.00
#
_symmetry.space_group_name_H-M   'P 1'
#
loop_
_entity.id
_entity.type
_entity.pdbx_description
1 polymer ?
#
loop_
_entity_poly.entity_id
_entity_poly.type
_entity_poly.pdbx_seq_one_letter_code
_entity_poly.pdbx_strand_id
1 'polypeptide(L)'
;MKAKKYKHLSFEDRCVIEEFLNNNYNFTQIGNRIGKDRTTISDEIKKHRFLRTTNNCNNQPCCFESRPPYVCNGCPKFNNCRKIRYSYSHDVAHNEYHKVLIKSRSHLKITKEEIASINDIISPLMIHKHHSVNHVFIAHPEMLPFSKSTFYKYIDLGILNVKNIDLQRKVRFKINKEYDNYEERKKCNPKIKIGRFYTDFKDYLEFHPNASIVEMDTVIGTSGGKGGKCFLTLLFRQYNFMLIYLLPYKQSKYVTEVFNNIKSLIGIDEFKRLFEVILTDNGSEFFDPDSIEIDLNTGEKVCSLFYCDPSCSWQKGSIEKNHEYIRYVLPKGTSFAGLTQDDCFLLASHINSTPRISLNNNCPYELALPFIGVENIKKFQIKKIENDQIDLSIRLLKK
;
A
#
# COMPACT_ATOMS: atom_id res chain seq x y z
N MET A 1 -2.53 10.25 46.85
CA MET A 1 -1.76 11.40 46.32
C MET A 1 -1.22 11.00 44.93
N LYS A 2 -1.69 11.59 43.85
CA LYS A 2 -1.11 11.35 42.50
C LYS A 2 0.27 12.03 42.43
N ALA A 3 1.33 11.27 42.18
CA ALA A 3 2.66 11.79 42.00
C ALA A 3 2.65 12.91 40.92
N LYS A 4 3.11 14.11 41.25
CA LYS A 4 3.27 15.23 40.32
C LYS A 4 4.28 14.78 39.24
N LYS A 5 3.81 14.50 38.06
CA LYS A 5 4.64 14.21 36.90
C LYS A 5 5.41 15.49 36.52
N TYR A 6 6.70 15.55 36.82
CA TYR A 6 7.56 16.66 36.42
C TYR A 6 7.59 16.75 34.90
N LYS A 7 7.03 17.80 34.33
CA LYS A 7 7.08 18.07 32.89
C LYS A 7 8.49 18.65 32.55
N HIS A 8 9.08 18.17 31.47
CA HIS A 8 10.27 18.78 30.89
C HIS A 8 10.00 20.24 30.49
N LEU A 9 11.07 21.03 30.29
CA LEU A 9 10.94 22.39 29.78
C LEU A 9 10.36 22.38 28.34
N SER A 10 9.34 23.17 28.10
CA SER A 10 8.74 23.37 26.78
C SER A 10 9.56 24.33 25.92
N PHE A 11 9.15 24.55 24.67
CA PHE A 11 9.74 25.57 23.82
C PHE A 11 9.48 26.96 24.41
N GLU A 12 8.26 27.22 24.84
CA GLU A 12 7.84 28.47 25.46
C GLU A 12 8.63 28.77 26.74
N ASP A 13 8.86 27.75 27.59
CA ASP A 13 9.69 27.91 28.77
C ASP A 13 11.11 28.38 28.42
N ARG A 14 11.71 27.83 27.32
CA ARG A 14 13.03 28.21 26.84
C ARG A 14 13.07 29.64 26.26
N CYS A 15 11.99 30.05 25.57
CA CYS A 15 11.86 31.44 25.12
C CYS A 15 11.87 32.41 26.30
N VAL A 16 11.12 32.12 27.36
CA VAL A 16 11.10 32.92 28.59
C VAL A 16 12.46 32.94 29.26
N ILE A 17 13.17 31.80 29.33
CA ILE A 17 14.53 31.77 29.88
C ILE A 17 15.47 32.70 29.13
N GLU A 18 15.47 32.68 27.77
CA GLU A 18 16.34 33.55 26.97
C GLU A 18 15.98 35.02 27.14
N GLU A 19 14.70 35.39 27.09
CA GLU A 19 14.20 36.75 27.24
C GLU A 19 14.62 37.32 28.61
N PHE A 20 14.41 36.57 29.67
CA PHE A 20 14.72 37.01 31.03
C PHE A 20 16.25 37.10 31.28
N LEU A 21 17.04 36.20 30.66
CA LEU A 21 18.50 36.31 30.68
C LEU A 21 19.00 37.57 29.98
N ASN A 22 18.42 37.93 28.85
CA ASN A 22 18.74 39.17 28.11
C ASN A 22 18.39 40.41 28.92
N ASN A 23 17.42 40.35 29.83
CA ASN A 23 16.99 41.40 30.73
C ASN A 23 17.63 41.35 32.13
N ASN A 24 18.72 40.52 32.31
CA ASN A 24 19.49 40.37 33.56
C ASN A 24 18.69 39.86 34.76
N TYR A 25 17.60 39.12 34.58
CA TYR A 25 16.92 38.45 35.69
C TYR A 25 17.74 37.28 36.24
N ASN A 26 17.63 37.07 37.55
CA ASN A 26 18.32 35.95 38.20
C ASN A 26 17.51 34.64 38.06
N PHE A 27 18.15 33.49 38.31
CA PHE A 27 17.54 32.18 38.13
C PHE A 27 16.29 31.91 39.00
N THR A 28 16.22 32.52 40.16
CA THR A 28 15.03 32.44 41.02
C THR A 28 13.83 33.14 40.40
N GLN A 29 14.05 34.34 39.82
CA GLN A 29 13.01 35.09 39.13
C GLN A 29 12.52 34.36 37.88
N ILE A 30 13.47 33.79 37.10
CA ILE A 30 13.14 32.97 35.91
C ILE A 30 12.34 31.73 36.34
N GLY A 31 12.83 31.01 37.36
CA GLY A 31 12.14 29.82 37.88
C GLY A 31 10.74 30.08 38.36
N ASN A 32 10.54 31.18 39.12
CA ASN A 32 9.21 31.60 39.59
C ASN A 32 8.26 31.89 38.42
N ARG A 33 8.75 32.50 37.33
CA ARG A 33 7.94 32.84 36.15
C ARG A 33 7.40 31.61 35.43
N ILE A 34 8.21 30.55 35.32
CA ILE A 34 7.85 29.33 34.57
C ILE A 34 7.42 28.17 35.49
N GLY A 35 7.36 28.40 36.82
CA GLY A 35 6.96 27.38 37.81
C GLY A 35 7.98 26.25 37.95
N LYS A 36 9.30 26.54 37.83
CA LYS A 36 10.40 25.59 37.95
C LYS A 36 11.41 26.01 39.02
N ASP A 37 12.12 25.04 39.56
CA ASP A 37 13.20 25.33 40.50
C ASP A 37 14.37 26.04 39.83
N ARG A 38 15.06 26.91 40.58
CA ARG A 38 16.27 27.65 40.13
C ARG A 38 17.39 26.71 39.65
N THR A 39 17.50 25.53 40.23
CA THR A 39 18.51 24.53 39.81
C THR A 39 18.21 23.99 38.41
N THR A 40 16.93 23.76 38.09
CA THR A 40 16.49 23.36 36.75
C THR A 40 16.90 24.40 35.69
N ILE A 41 16.77 25.70 36.02
CA ILE A 41 17.20 26.79 35.11
C ILE A 41 18.72 26.81 34.95
N SER A 42 19.45 26.67 36.07
CA SER A 42 20.90 26.61 36.07
C SER A 42 21.42 25.46 35.19
N ASP A 43 20.82 24.28 35.35
CA ASP A 43 21.24 23.07 34.64
C ASP A 43 20.89 23.13 33.14
N GLU A 44 19.72 23.68 32.79
CA GLU A 44 19.34 23.94 31.40
C GLU A 44 20.35 24.87 30.71
N ILE A 45 20.68 25.99 31.36
CA ILE A 45 21.63 26.97 30.80
C ILE A 45 23.03 26.37 30.67
N LYS A 46 23.56 25.71 31.71
CA LYS A 46 24.88 25.07 31.64
C LYS A 46 24.97 24.01 30.54
N LYS A 47 23.88 23.24 30.37
CA LYS A 47 23.82 22.13 29.41
C LYS A 47 23.74 22.61 27.97
N HIS A 48 23.02 23.70 27.71
CA HIS A 48 22.71 24.15 26.36
C HIS A 48 23.32 25.48 25.97
N ARG A 49 24.27 26.03 26.82
CA ARG A 49 25.05 27.18 26.43
C ARG A 49 26.02 26.83 25.31
N PHE A 50 26.23 27.70 24.39
CA PHE A 50 27.16 27.51 23.28
C PHE A 50 28.19 28.62 23.21
N LEU A 51 29.40 28.28 22.71
CA LEU A 51 30.51 29.21 22.52
C LEU A 51 30.18 30.17 21.35
N ARG A 52 30.30 31.46 21.60
CA ARG A 52 30.16 32.49 20.58
C ARG A 52 31.53 33.07 20.27
N THR A 53 32.15 32.58 19.22
CA THR A 53 33.46 33.07 18.77
C THR A 53 33.34 34.40 18.06
N THR A 54 34.34 35.27 18.27
CA THR A 54 34.55 36.50 17.52
C THR A 54 35.99 36.58 17.07
N ASN A 55 36.24 37.22 15.96
CA ASN A 55 37.56 37.32 15.35
C ASN A 55 38.62 37.99 16.27
N ASN A 56 38.19 38.68 17.32
CA ASN A 56 39.07 39.41 18.27
C ASN A 56 39.06 38.79 19.68
N CYS A 57 38.76 37.50 19.82
CA CYS A 57 38.77 36.83 21.12
C CYS A 57 40.22 36.58 21.60
N ASN A 58 40.56 37.02 22.83
CA ASN A 58 41.87 36.80 23.43
C ASN A 58 41.99 35.49 24.20
N ASN A 59 41.03 34.61 24.07
CA ASN A 59 40.94 33.30 24.74
C ASN A 59 41.01 33.32 26.27
N GLN A 60 40.82 34.49 26.89
CA GLN A 60 40.77 34.57 28.35
C GLN A 60 39.37 34.23 28.86
N PRO A 61 39.27 33.44 29.97
CA PRO A 61 38.01 33.12 30.57
C PRO A 61 37.32 34.34 31.16
N CYS A 62 35.99 34.39 31.08
CA CYS A 62 35.15 35.40 31.74
C CYS A 62 34.71 34.85 33.13
N CYS A 63 34.50 35.73 34.11
CA CYS A 63 33.94 35.32 35.41
C CYS A 63 32.59 34.62 35.30
N PHE A 64 31.82 34.90 34.26
CA PHE A 64 30.54 34.23 33.99
C PHE A 64 30.66 32.82 33.37
N GLU A 65 31.85 32.35 33.06
CA GLU A 65 32.07 30.97 32.68
C GLU A 65 31.79 29.98 33.81
N SER A 66 32.19 30.33 35.03
CA SER A 66 32.11 29.50 36.26
C SER A 66 31.05 29.97 37.25
N ARG A 67 30.47 31.17 37.08
CA ARG A 67 29.49 31.77 37.98
C ARG A 67 28.17 32.12 37.23
N PRO A 68 27.02 32.10 37.91
CA PRO A 68 25.78 32.57 37.31
C PRO A 68 25.92 33.97 36.69
N PRO A 69 25.31 34.20 35.54
CA PRO A 69 24.35 33.39 34.81
C PRO A 69 24.95 32.34 33.86
N TYR A 70 26.23 32.06 33.86
CA TYR A 70 27.00 31.12 33.00
C TYR A 70 26.99 31.46 31.50
N VAL A 71 26.37 32.55 31.13
CA VAL A 71 26.20 33.08 29.76
C VAL A 71 26.35 34.58 29.74
N CYS A 72 26.60 35.14 28.57
CA CYS A 72 26.76 36.55 28.35
C CYS A 72 25.49 37.27 27.89
N ASN A 73 24.34 36.57 27.96
CA ASN A 73 23.02 37.16 27.67
C ASN A 73 22.80 38.34 28.67
N GLY A 74 22.39 39.49 28.16
CA GLY A 74 22.20 40.71 28.97
C GLY A 74 23.47 41.39 29.50
N CYS A 75 24.68 40.90 29.19
CA CYS A 75 25.93 41.49 29.66
C CYS A 75 26.14 42.89 29.03
N PRO A 76 26.28 43.97 29.84
CA PRO A 76 26.48 45.32 29.33
C PRO A 76 27.73 45.49 28.45
N LYS A 77 28.76 44.67 28.70
CA LYS A 77 30.02 44.70 27.96
C LYS A 77 30.04 43.77 26.75
N PHE A 78 28.90 43.18 26.40
CA PHE A 78 28.79 42.13 25.37
C PHE A 78 29.47 42.51 24.06
N ASN A 79 29.19 43.70 23.53
CA ASN A 79 29.68 44.15 22.21
C ASN A 79 31.18 44.43 22.18
N ASN A 80 31.77 44.89 23.30
CA ASN A 80 33.18 45.27 23.41
C ASN A 80 34.03 44.23 24.12
N CYS A 81 33.49 43.12 24.54
CA CYS A 81 34.18 42.08 25.28
C CYS A 81 35.07 41.23 24.35
N ARG A 82 36.35 41.05 24.70
CA ARG A 82 37.33 40.22 23.99
C ARG A 82 37.56 38.85 24.66
N LYS A 83 36.85 38.54 25.76
CA LYS A 83 36.96 37.27 26.46
C LYS A 83 36.11 36.18 25.81
N ILE A 84 36.32 34.92 26.21
CA ILE A 84 35.46 33.80 25.83
C ILE A 84 34.01 34.12 26.23
N ARG A 85 33.08 33.97 25.27
CA ARG A 85 31.67 34.29 25.44
C ARG A 85 30.78 33.08 25.24
N TYR A 86 29.92 32.80 26.20
CA TYR A 86 28.87 31.80 26.07
C TYR A 86 27.53 32.50 25.94
N SER A 87 26.68 31.99 25.09
CA SER A 87 25.30 32.46 24.94
C SER A 87 24.34 31.32 25.10
N TYR A 88 23.13 31.61 25.54
CA TYR A 88 22.00 30.71 25.54
C TYR A 88 21.01 31.19 24.49
N SER A 89 20.47 30.26 23.68
CA SER A 89 19.37 30.51 22.74
C SER A 89 18.35 29.39 22.86
N HIS A 90 17.08 29.77 22.92
CA HIS A 90 15.95 28.84 23.00
C HIS A 90 15.94 27.86 21.83
N ASP A 91 16.26 28.32 20.60
CA ASP A 91 16.29 27.47 19.41
C ASP A 91 17.38 26.41 19.49
N VAL A 92 18.59 26.80 19.91
CA VAL A 92 19.73 25.88 20.06
C VAL A 92 19.41 24.86 21.13
N ALA A 93 18.93 25.29 22.30
CA ALA A 93 18.59 24.41 23.42
C ALA A 93 17.46 23.43 23.06
N HIS A 94 16.44 23.91 22.38
CA HIS A 94 15.31 23.08 21.94
C HIS A 94 15.73 22.04 20.90
N ASN A 95 16.52 22.43 19.90
CA ASN A 95 17.01 21.51 18.88
C ASN A 95 17.96 20.45 19.44
N GLU A 96 18.84 20.81 20.38
CA GLU A 96 19.71 19.84 21.08
C GLU A 96 18.90 18.87 21.93
N TYR A 97 17.90 19.36 22.66
CA TYR A 97 16.99 18.52 23.43
C TYR A 97 16.27 17.51 22.52
N HIS A 98 15.73 17.96 21.37
CA HIS A 98 15.10 17.08 20.39
C HIS A 98 16.08 16.05 19.80
N LYS A 99 17.30 16.44 19.49
CA LYS A 99 18.34 15.50 19.01
C LYS A 99 18.61 14.40 20.05
N VAL A 100 18.71 14.76 21.33
CA VAL A 100 18.89 13.78 22.42
C VAL A 100 17.68 12.85 22.54
N LEU A 101 16.45 13.38 22.47
CA LEU A 101 15.24 12.56 22.49
C LEU A 101 15.16 11.60 21.30
N ILE A 102 15.47 12.06 20.09
CA ILE A 102 15.50 11.23 18.89
C ILE A 102 16.56 10.13 19.05
N LYS A 103 17.79 10.49 19.49
CA LYS A 103 18.88 9.55 19.70
C LYS A 103 18.54 8.49 20.76
N SER A 104 17.94 8.89 21.89
CA SER A 104 17.55 7.97 22.96
C SER A 104 16.41 7.02 22.57
N ARG A 105 15.56 7.43 21.61
CA ARG A 105 14.45 6.62 21.06
C ARG A 105 14.83 5.82 19.82
N SER A 106 16.01 6.07 19.26
CA SER A 106 16.50 5.43 18.03
C SER A 106 17.21 4.10 18.26
N HIS A 107 17.21 3.55 19.48
CA HIS A 107 17.77 2.22 19.71
C HIS A 107 17.01 1.18 18.92
N LEU A 108 17.74 0.44 18.11
CA LEU A 108 17.22 -0.73 17.40
C LEU A 108 16.77 -1.74 18.47
N LYS A 109 15.48 -2.10 18.41
CA LYS A 109 14.90 -3.13 19.29
C LYS A 109 15.03 -4.52 18.69
N ILE A 110 16.03 -4.74 17.84
CA ILE A 110 16.24 -5.98 17.11
C ILE A 110 17.70 -6.42 17.29
N THR A 111 17.91 -7.67 17.56
CA THR A 111 19.24 -8.28 17.71
C THR A 111 19.87 -8.60 16.35
N LYS A 112 21.18 -8.86 16.34
CA LYS A 112 21.87 -9.26 15.11
C LYS A 112 21.41 -10.62 14.60
N GLU A 113 21.06 -11.52 15.51
CA GLU A 113 20.53 -12.85 15.22
C GLU A 113 19.16 -12.78 14.58
N GLU A 114 18.27 -11.92 15.09
CA GLU A 114 16.95 -11.68 14.49
C GLU A 114 17.07 -11.03 13.10
N ILE A 115 18.00 -10.08 12.90
CA ILE A 115 18.26 -9.50 11.58
C ILE A 115 18.74 -10.59 10.60
N ALA A 116 19.65 -11.47 11.02
CA ALA A 116 20.14 -12.55 10.18
C ALA A 116 18.97 -13.47 9.77
N SER A 117 18.16 -13.92 10.73
CA SER A 117 17.00 -14.78 10.47
C SER A 117 15.99 -14.14 9.51
N ILE A 118 15.70 -12.84 9.67
CA ILE A 118 14.82 -12.10 8.76
C ILE A 118 15.44 -12.02 7.36
N ASN A 119 16.72 -11.78 7.26
CA ASN A 119 17.41 -11.72 5.98
C ASN A 119 17.46 -13.07 5.27
N ASP A 120 17.58 -14.17 6.00
CA ASP A 120 17.67 -15.51 5.43
C ASP A 120 16.30 -16.02 4.94
N ILE A 121 15.22 -15.73 5.64
CA ILE A 121 13.89 -16.26 5.34
C ILE A 121 12.99 -15.24 4.66
N ILE A 122 12.82 -14.04 5.25
CA ILE A 122 11.85 -13.04 4.80
C ILE A 122 12.35 -12.26 3.57
N SER A 123 13.63 -11.88 3.55
CA SER A 123 14.15 -11.08 2.45
C SER A 123 14.04 -11.78 1.09
N PRO A 124 14.36 -13.09 0.94
CA PRO A 124 14.17 -13.79 -0.32
C PRO A 124 12.71 -13.86 -0.80
N LEU A 125 11.74 -14.00 0.13
CA LEU A 125 10.31 -13.99 -0.21
C LEU A 125 9.88 -12.66 -0.81
N MET A 126 10.37 -11.55 -0.26
CA MET A 126 10.05 -10.21 -0.77
C MET A 126 10.79 -9.86 -2.07
N ILE A 127 12.10 -10.19 -2.15
CA ILE A 127 12.95 -9.82 -3.29
C ILE A 127 12.65 -10.71 -4.52
N HIS A 128 12.49 -12.02 -4.32
CA HIS A 128 12.40 -12.98 -5.43
C HIS A 128 10.97 -13.39 -5.77
N LYS A 129 10.08 -13.48 -4.77
CA LYS A 129 8.69 -13.89 -4.95
C LYS A 129 7.69 -12.73 -4.89
N HIS A 130 8.18 -11.52 -4.69
CA HIS A 130 7.39 -10.29 -4.69
C HIS A 130 6.30 -10.23 -3.61
N HIS A 131 6.57 -10.84 -2.42
CA HIS A 131 5.66 -10.76 -1.28
C HIS A 131 5.54 -9.33 -0.77
N SER A 132 4.31 -8.93 -0.41
CA SER A 132 4.10 -7.64 0.27
C SER A 132 4.50 -7.73 1.74
N VAL A 133 4.77 -6.58 2.37
CA VAL A 133 5.01 -6.51 3.82
C VAL A 133 3.84 -7.13 4.59
N ASN A 134 2.60 -6.92 4.15
CA ASN A 134 1.44 -7.55 4.80
C ASN A 134 1.48 -9.07 4.74
N HIS A 135 1.87 -9.62 3.60
CA HIS A 135 1.93 -11.06 3.39
C HIS A 135 2.94 -11.70 4.36
N VAL A 136 4.17 -11.18 4.44
CA VAL A 136 5.20 -11.74 5.33
C VAL A 136 4.83 -11.63 6.81
N PHE A 137 4.12 -10.58 7.22
CA PHE A 137 3.62 -10.45 8.60
C PHE A 137 2.50 -11.44 8.95
N ILE A 138 1.74 -11.91 7.96
CA ILE A 138 0.73 -12.94 8.14
C ILE A 138 1.37 -14.33 8.17
N ALA A 139 2.32 -14.58 7.27
CA ALA A 139 2.97 -15.87 7.13
C ALA A 139 3.96 -16.18 8.28
N HIS A 140 4.65 -15.15 8.81
CA HIS A 140 5.71 -15.29 9.80
C HIS A 140 5.56 -14.33 10.99
N PRO A 141 4.44 -14.36 11.74
CA PRO A 141 4.20 -13.43 12.85
C PRO A 141 5.23 -13.59 13.98
N GLU A 142 5.74 -14.79 14.20
CA GLU A 142 6.73 -15.13 15.24
C GLU A 142 8.11 -14.51 14.96
N MET A 143 8.48 -14.34 13.69
CA MET A 143 9.76 -13.74 13.28
C MET A 143 9.73 -12.22 13.27
N LEU A 144 8.55 -11.62 13.30
CA LEU A 144 8.32 -10.19 13.15
C LEU A 144 7.57 -9.63 14.37
N PRO A 145 8.18 -9.64 15.58
CA PRO A 145 7.51 -9.25 16.84
C PRO A 145 7.32 -7.74 16.98
N PHE A 146 7.48 -6.98 15.92
CA PHE A 146 7.35 -5.53 15.87
C PHE A 146 6.33 -5.10 14.82
N SER A 147 5.99 -3.82 14.80
CA SER A 147 4.99 -3.28 13.87
C SER A 147 5.50 -3.20 12.42
N LYS A 148 4.57 -3.21 11.46
CA LYS A 148 4.87 -2.96 10.04
C LYS A 148 5.59 -1.62 9.83
N SER A 149 5.24 -0.58 10.60
CA SER A 149 5.93 0.72 10.55
C SER A 149 7.38 0.61 10.96
N THR A 150 7.69 -0.22 11.95
CA THR A 150 9.08 -0.50 12.38
C THR A 150 9.83 -1.26 11.29
N PHE A 151 9.17 -2.22 10.62
CA PHE A 151 9.76 -2.95 9.50
C PHE A 151 10.16 -2.02 8.35
N TYR A 152 9.25 -1.12 7.93
CA TYR A 152 9.57 -0.09 6.93
C TYR A 152 10.75 0.79 7.35
N LYS A 153 10.82 1.16 8.64
CA LYS A 153 11.96 1.93 9.18
C LYS A 153 13.27 1.16 9.07
N TYR A 154 13.27 -0.15 9.31
CA TYR A 154 14.48 -0.97 9.17
C TYR A 154 14.93 -1.10 7.72
N ILE A 155 13.99 -1.16 6.77
CA ILE A 155 14.30 -1.08 5.33
C ILE A 155 14.91 0.28 4.98
N ASP A 156 14.31 1.39 5.44
CA ASP A 156 14.80 2.75 5.17
C ASP A 156 16.20 3.01 5.75
N LEU A 157 16.51 2.38 6.88
CA LEU A 157 17.84 2.44 7.52
C LEU A 157 18.88 1.49 6.90
N GLY A 158 18.48 0.65 5.93
CA GLY A 158 19.37 -0.32 5.30
C GLY A 158 19.81 -1.46 6.21
N ILE A 159 19.06 -1.76 7.27
CA ILE A 159 19.34 -2.84 8.23
C ILE A 159 19.02 -4.21 7.64
N LEU A 160 17.94 -4.26 6.84
CA LEU A 160 17.49 -5.45 6.12
C LEU A 160 18.03 -5.47 4.68
N ASN A 161 18.18 -6.67 4.11
CA ASN A 161 18.59 -6.84 2.72
C ASN A 161 17.53 -6.34 1.72
N VAL A 162 16.25 -6.32 2.12
CA VAL A 162 15.14 -5.74 1.35
C VAL A 162 15.34 -4.24 1.21
N LYS A 163 15.18 -3.71 0.00
CA LYS A 163 15.27 -2.29 -0.32
C LYS A 163 13.91 -1.72 -0.72
N ASN A 164 13.80 -0.39 -0.71
CA ASN A 164 12.56 0.28 -1.11
C ASN A 164 12.10 -0.06 -2.53
N ILE A 165 13.02 -0.41 -3.42
CA ILE A 165 12.72 -0.80 -4.81
C ILE A 165 12.04 -2.18 -4.87
N ASP A 166 12.26 -3.05 -3.89
CA ASP A 166 11.68 -4.39 -3.83
C ASP A 166 10.22 -4.36 -3.32
N LEU A 167 9.78 -3.22 -2.80
CA LEU A 167 8.44 -3.05 -2.26
C LEU A 167 7.42 -2.76 -3.38
N GLN A 168 6.31 -3.51 -3.41
CA GLN A 168 5.30 -3.47 -4.47
C GLN A 168 4.76 -2.08 -4.83
N ARG A 169 4.71 -1.11 -3.88
CA ARG A 169 4.04 0.18 -4.08
C ARG A 169 4.85 1.41 -3.68
N LYS A 170 6.06 1.26 -3.14
CA LYS A 170 6.82 2.40 -2.62
C LYS A 170 7.49 3.22 -3.73
N VAL A 171 7.89 2.57 -4.82
CA VAL A 171 8.47 3.24 -6.00
C VAL A 171 7.47 3.17 -7.16
N ARG A 172 6.89 4.31 -7.52
CA ARG A 172 6.03 4.44 -8.70
C ARG A 172 6.70 5.38 -9.70
N PHE A 173 7.02 4.87 -10.87
CA PHE A 173 7.42 5.71 -11.98
C PHE A 173 6.17 6.40 -12.56
N LYS A 174 6.21 7.74 -12.71
CA LYS A 174 5.24 8.43 -13.56
C LYS A 174 5.53 8.01 -15.01
N ILE A 175 4.66 7.19 -15.57
CA ILE A 175 4.65 6.96 -17.01
C ILE A 175 4.12 8.26 -17.63
N ASN A 176 4.94 8.93 -18.47
CA ASN A 176 4.42 9.98 -19.33
C ASN A 176 3.32 9.35 -20.18
N LYS A 177 2.09 9.83 -20.01
CA LYS A 177 1.01 9.49 -20.93
C LYS A 177 1.37 10.12 -22.26
N GLU A 178 1.93 9.34 -23.17
CA GLU A 178 1.78 9.65 -24.58
C GLU A 178 0.28 9.64 -24.86
N TYR A 179 -0.20 10.70 -25.46
CA TYR A 179 -1.59 10.80 -25.89
C TYR A 179 -1.79 9.70 -26.94
N ASP A 180 -2.37 8.57 -26.53
CA ASP A 180 -2.89 7.59 -27.45
C ASP A 180 -3.89 8.30 -28.36
N ASN A 181 -3.61 8.33 -29.64
CA ASN A 181 -4.53 8.79 -30.66
C ASN A 181 -5.87 8.10 -30.43
N TYR A 182 -6.91 8.90 -30.24
CA TYR A 182 -8.28 8.46 -30.10
C TYR A 182 -8.68 7.71 -31.38
N GLU A 183 -8.40 6.40 -31.46
CA GLU A 183 -9.05 5.56 -32.46
C GLU A 183 -10.55 5.55 -32.11
N GLU A 184 -11.40 5.85 -33.09
CA GLU A 184 -12.85 5.78 -32.94
C GLU A 184 -13.23 4.38 -32.46
N ARG A 185 -13.55 4.27 -31.18
CA ARG A 185 -14.06 3.01 -30.59
C ARG A 185 -15.36 2.70 -31.31
N LYS A 186 -15.48 1.48 -31.86
CA LYS A 186 -16.74 1.00 -32.43
C LYS A 186 -17.85 1.21 -31.40
N LYS A 187 -18.83 2.06 -31.71
CA LYS A 187 -19.97 2.31 -30.84
C LYS A 187 -20.82 1.06 -30.79
N CYS A 188 -21.16 0.59 -29.58
CA CYS A 188 -22.13 -0.48 -29.39
C CYS A 188 -23.46 -0.06 -30.00
N ASN A 189 -24.16 -1.02 -30.60
CA ASN A 189 -25.54 -0.79 -31.05
C ASN A 189 -26.40 -0.47 -29.79
N PRO A 190 -27.03 0.71 -29.70
CA PRO A 190 -27.79 1.13 -28.52
C PRO A 190 -28.87 0.11 -28.10
N LYS A 191 -29.42 -0.63 -29.06
CA LYS A 191 -30.46 -1.66 -28.81
C LYS A 191 -29.98 -2.80 -27.92
N ILE A 192 -28.70 -3.15 -27.94
CA ILE A 192 -28.09 -4.23 -27.12
C ILE A 192 -28.10 -3.88 -25.64
N LYS A 193 -28.09 -2.57 -25.32
CA LYS A 193 -27.97 -2.06 -23.93
C LYS A 193 -29.30 -1.76 -23.27
N ILE A 194 -30.43 -1.86 -23.99
CA ILE A 194 -31.73 -1.60 -23.39
C ILE A 194 -31.99 -2.63 -22.28
N GLY A 195 -32.27 -2.16 -21.06
CA GLY A 195 -32.43 -3.00 -19.87
C GLY A 195 -31.15 -3.59 -19.30
N ARG A 196 -29.96 -3.05 -19.73
CA ARG A 196 -28.62 -3.52 -19.27
C ARG A 196 -27.70 -2.36 -18.89
N PHE A 197 -28.24 -1.18 -18.61
CA PHE A 197 -27.46 -0.04 -18.13
C PHE A 197 -27.04 -0.23 -16.67
N TYR A 198 -26.11 0.57 -16.21
CA TYR A 198 -25.71 0.55 -14.81
C TYR A 198 -26.82 0.96 -13.84
N THR A 199 -27.78 1.74 -14.30
CA THR A 199 -29.02 2.02 -13.57
C THR A 199 -29.85 0.75 -13.37
N ASP A 200 -30.06 -0.02 -14.44
CA ASP A 200 -30.80 -1.29 -14.38
C ASP A 200 -30.12 -2.31 -13.46
N PHE A 201 -28.77 -2.30 -13.43
CA PHE A 201 -27.99 -3.08 -12.48
C PHE A 201 -28.28 -2.69 -11.03
N LYS A 202 -28.36 -1.38 -10.71
CA LYS A 202 -28.71 -0.93 -9.36
C LYS A 202 -30.10 -1.34 -8.97
N ASP A 203 -31.05 -1.15 -9.88
CA ASP A 203 -32.45 -1.53 -9.66
C ASP A 203 -32.55 -3.06 -9.43
N TYR A 204 -31.82 -3.87 -10.22
CA TYR A 204 -31.75 -5.31 -10.00
C TYR A 204 -31.24 -5.66 -8.60
N LEU A 205 -30.20 -5.00 -8.10
CA LEU A 205 -29.65 -5.27 -6.78
C LEU A 205 -30.55 -4.83 -5.63
N GLU A 206 -31.42 -3.85 -5.82
CA GLU A 206 -32.43 -3.47 -4.81
C GLU A 206 -33.41 -4.62 -4.55
N PHE A 207 -33.77 -5.37 -5.60
CA PHE A 207 -34.65 -6.55 -5.50
C PHE A 207 -33.88 -7.83 -5.14
N HIS A 208 -32.56 -7.90 -5.43
CA HIS A 208 -31.72 -9.06 -5.23
C HIS A 208 -30.44 -8.68 -4.45
N PRO A 209 -30.53 -8.29 -3.16
CA PRO A 209 -29.41 -7.74 -2.41
C PRO A 209 -28.25 -8.73 -2.18
N ASN A 210 -28.53 -10.03 -2.28
CA ASN A 210 -27.54 -11.10 -2.09
C ASN A 210 -27.05 -11.71 -3.43
N ALA A 211 -27.37 -11.08 -4.57
CA ALA A 211 -26.99 -11.59 -5.88
C ALA A 211 -25.47 -11.77 -6.00
N SER A 212 -25.07 -12.86 -6.63
CA SER A 212 -23.67 -13.11 -6.94
C SER A 212 -23.22 -12.21 -8.10
N ILE A 213 -22.30 -11.28 -7.81
CA ILE A 213 -21.80 -10.33 -8.80
C ILE A 213 -20.43 -10.78 -9.30
N VAL A 214 -20.31 -10.99 -10.61
CA VAL A 214 -19.06 -11.26 -11.30
C VAL A 214 -18.69 -10.04 -12.16
N GLU A 215 -17.57 -9.39 -11.83
CA GLU A 215 -17.00 -8.36 -12.69
C GLU A 215 -16.21 -9.02 -13.82
N MET A 216 -16.42 -8.57 -15.05
CA MET A 216 -15.76 -9.11 -16.24
C MET A 216 -14.93 -8.02 -16.95
N ASP A 217 -13.72 -8.38 -17.36
CA ASP A 217 -12.83 -7.46 -18.08
C ASP A 217 -11.80 -8.22 -18.91
N THR A 218 -11.13 -7.54 -19.84
CA THR A 218 -10.02 -8.11 -20.60
C THR A 218 -8.69 -7.45 -20.27
N VAL A 219 -7.63 -8.26 -20.15
CA VAL A 219 -6.25 -7.78 -19.97
C VAL A 219 -5.45 -8.05 -21.23
N ILE A 220 -4.93 -6.99 -21.84
CA ILE A 220 -4.22 -7.04 -23.13
C ILE A 220 -2.70 -7.05 -22.89
N GLY A 221 -1.95 -7.82 -23.69
CA GLY A 221 -0.48 -7.81 -23.77
C GLY A 221 0.07 -6.68 -24.65
N THR A 222 1.20 -6.95 -25.36
CA THR A 222 1.92 -5.97 -26.20
C THR A 222 1.19 -5.54 -27.47
N SER A 223 0.28 -6.37 -28.01
CA SER A 223 -0.24 -6.20 -29.38
C SER A 223 -1.40 -5.22 -29.50
N GLY A 224 -1.66 -4.36 -28.54
CA GLY A 224 -2.66 -3.28 -28.64
C GLY A 224 -4.05 -3.70 -29.12
N GLY A 225 -4.43 -4.97 -28.95
CA GLY A 225 -5.77 -5.47 -29.30
C GLY A 225 -5.97 -5.88 -30.78
N LYS A 226 -5.00 -5.67 -31.65
CA LYS A 226 -5.12 -6.04 -33.08
C LYS A 226 -4.37 -7.34 -33.42
N GLY A 227 -4.72 -8.48 -32.79
CA GLY A 227 -4.24 -9.77 -33.26
C GLY A 227 -3.36 -10.58 -32.32
N GLY A 228 -3.43 -10.35 -31.02
CA GLY A 228 -2.71 -11.14 -30.02
C GLY A 228 -3.60 -11.72 -28.92
N LYS A 229 -3.11 -12.76 -28.24
CA LYS A 229 -3.76 -13.34 -27.09
C LYS A 229 -4.02 -12.29 -26.01
N CYS A 230 -5.15 -12.40 -25.34
CA CYS A 230 -5.51 -11.59 -24.17
C CYS A 230 -6.14 -12.47 -23.09
N PHE A 231 -6.24 -11.97 -21.88
CA PHE A 231 -6.96 -12.64 -20.82
C PHE A 231 -8.40 -12.12 -20.75
N LEU A 232 -9.34 -13.03 -20.57
CA LEU A 232 -10.64 -12.75 -19.97
C LEU A 232 -10.52 -13.00 -18.48
N THR A 233 -10.84 -12.00 -17.67
CA THR A 233 -10.83 -12.09 -16.21
C THR A 233 -12.26 -12.02 -15.70
N LEU A 234 -12.63 -12.94 -14.80
CA LEU A 234 -13.93 -13.00 -14.15
C LEU A 234 -13.66 -12.94 -12.64
N LEU A 235 -14.14 -11.87 -11.99
CA LEU A 235 -13.91 -11.63 -10.57
C LEU A 235 -15.20 -11.72 -9.79
N PHE A 236 -15.33 -12.68 -8.89
CA PHE A 236 -16.39 -12.72 -7.88
C PHE A 236 -16.17 -11.59 -6.89
N ARG A 237 -16.97 -10.50 -7.03
CA ARG A 237 -16.76 -9.23 -6.31
C ARG A 237 -16.70 -9.40 -4.80
N GLN A 238 -17.59 -10.21 -4.22
CA GLN A 238 -17.72 -10.39 -2.77
C GLN A 238 -16.48 -11.01 -2.12
N TYR A 239 -15.81 -11.91 -2.83
CA TYR A 239 -14.67 -12.68 -2.33
C TYR A 239 -13.34 -12.26 -2.94
N ASN A 240 -13.35 -11.36 -3.93
CA ASN A 240 -12.20 -11.01 -4.77
C ASN A 240 -11.54 -12.25 -5.43
N PHE A 241 -12.30 -13.32 -5.64
CA PHE A 241 -11.84 -14.55 -6.27
C PHE A 241 -11.86 -14.40 -7.79
N MET A 242 -10.73 -14.63 -8.44
CA MET A 242 -10.55 -14.34 -9.86
C MET A 242 -10.30 -15.62 -10.66
N LEU A 243 -11.04 -15.78 -11.76
CA LEU A 243 -10.74 -16.74 -12.80
C LEU A 243 -10.08 -16.02 -13.97
N ILE A 244 -9.13 -16.68 -14.65
CA ILE A 244 -8.40 -16.13 -15.79
C ILE A 244 -8.46 -17.13 -16.94
N TYR A 245 -8.98 -16.69 -18.08
CA TYR A 245 -9.04 -17.48 -19.31
C TYR A 245 -8.22 -16.83 -20.41
N LEU A 246 -7.53 -17.66 -21.20
CA LEU A 246 -6.72 -17.18 -22.32
C LEU A 246 -7.56 -17.15 -23.58
N LEU A 247 -7.78 -15.96 -24.13
CA LEU A 247 -8.44 -15.78 -25.41
C LEU A 247 -7.40 -15.67 -26.54
N PRO A 248 -7.62 -16.35 -27.69
CA PRO A 248 -6.77 -16.18 -28.87
C PRO A 248 -6.78 -14.74 -29.39
N TYR A 249 -7.97 -14.12 -29.38
CA TYR A 249 -8.20 -12.74 -29.83
C TYR A 249 -9.27 -12.07 -28.97
N LYS A 250 -9.23 -10.75 -28.91
CA LYS A 250 -10.21 -9.91 -28.23
C LYS A 250 -11.51 -9.77 -29.06
N GLN A 251 -12.32 -10.84 -29.07
CA GLN A 251 -13.58 -10.92 -29.83
C GLN A 251 -14.67 -11.62 -29.04
N SER A 252 -15.96 -11.24 -29.26
CA SER A 252 -17.12 -11.77 -28.54
C SER A 252 -17.25 -13.29 -28.65
N LYS A 253 -16.98 -13.85 -29.82
CA LYS A 253 -17.00 -15.30 -30.05
C LYS A 253 -16.21 -16.08 -28.99
N TYR A 254 -15.00 -15.67 -28.69
CA TYR A 254 -14.15 -16.37 -27.71
C TYR A 254 -14.62 -16.17 -26.28
N VAL A 255 -15.22 -15.03 -25.97
CA VAL A 255 -15.86 -14.79 -24.66
C VAL A 255 -17.04 -15.75 -24.52
N THR A 256 -17.92 -15.86 -25.52
CA THR A 256 -19.05 -16.79 -25.54
C THR A 256 -18.58 -18.24 -25.39
N GLU A 257 -17.53 -18.66 -26.10
CA GLU A 257 -16.93 -20.00 -25.97
C GLU A 257 -16.50 -20.31 -24.53
N VAL A 258 -15.88 -19.34 -23.83
CA VAL A 258 -15.49 -19.50 -22.41
C VAL A 258 -16.73 -19.71 -21.53
N PHE A 259 -17.79 -18.90 -21.69
CA PHE A 259 -19.01 -19.05 -20.90
C PHE A 259 -19.73 -20.38 -21.17
N ASN A 260 -19.77 -20.83 -22.41
CA ASN A 260 -20.34 -22.13 -22.74
C ASN A 260 -19.54 -23.29 -22.13
N ASN A 261 -18.21 -23.19 -22.13
CA ASN A 261 -17.35 -24.15 -21.47
C ASN A 261 -17.57 -24.17 -19.94
N ILE A 262 -17.74 -22.99 -19.31
CA ILE A 262 -18.08 -22.90 -17.88
C ILE A 262 -19.43 -23.54 -17.60
N LYS A 263 -20.48 -23.21 -18.38
CA LYS A 263 -21.82 -23.82 -18.26
C LYS A 263 -21.75 -25.35 -18.32
N SER A 264 -21.03 -25.89 -19.31
CA SER A 264 -20.83 -27.34 -19.46
C SER A 264 -20.05 -27.94 -18.29
N LEU A 265 -19.06 -27.23 -17.75
CA LEU A 265 -18.15 -27.73 -16.72
C LEU A 265 -18.84 -27.85 -15.36
N ILE A 266 -19.61 -26.85 -14.95
CA ILE A 266 -20.23 -26.80 -13.62
C ILE A 266 -21.70 -27.17 -13.62
N GLY A 267 -22.38 -27.16 -14.78
CA GLY A 267 -23.81 -27.34 -14.94
C GLY A 267 -24.59 -26.03 -14.85
N ILE A 268 -25.78 -26.02 -15.42
CA ILE A 268 -26.60 -24.80 -15.57
C ILE A 268 -27.09 -24.25 -14.22
N ASP A 269 -27.48 -25.11 -13.30
CA ASP A 269 -27.98 -24.66 -11.98
C ASP A 269 -26.87 -23.97 -11.17
N GLU A 270 -25.68 -24.57 -11.14
CA GLU A 270 -24.51 -23.95 -10.50
C GLU A 270 -24.07 -22.67 -11.22
N PHE A 271 -24.18 -22.64 -12.55
CA PHE A 271 -23.90 -21.44 -13.31
C PHE A 271 -24.87 -20.30 -12.94
N LYS A 272 -26.19 -20.56 -12.90
CA LYS A 272 -27.20 -19.59 -12.46
C LYS A 272 -26.90 -19.04 -11.07
N ARG A 273 -26.48 -19.90 -10.14
CA ARG A 273 -26.13 -19.53 -8.76
C ARG A 273 -24.87 -18.70 -8.65
N LEU A 274 -23.82 -19.06 -9.38
CA LEU A 274 -22.50 -18.43 -9.28
C LEU A 274 -22.37 -17.17 -10.14
N PHE A 275 -22.99 -17.17 -11.31
CA PHE A 275 -22.89 -16.09 -12.32
C PHE A 275 -24.20 -15.32 -12.49
N GLU A 276 -24.99 -15.17 -11.43
CA GLU A 276 -26.30 -14.53 -11.47
C GLU A 276 -26.28 -13.16 -12.13
N VAL A 277 -25.28 -12.34 -11.79
CA VAL A 277 -25.07 -11.00 -12.34
C VAL A 277 -23.65 -10.85 -12.87
N ILE A 278 -23.52 -10.42 -14.12
CA ILE A 278 -22.24 -10.10 -14.75
C ILE A 278 -22.19 -8.61 -15.05
N LEU A 279 -21.15 -7.93 -14.55
CA LEU A 279 -20.92 -6.51 -14.78
C LEU A 279 -19.66 -6.31 -15.62
N THR A 280 -19.79 -5.65 -16.77
CA THR A 280 -18.67 -5.42 -17.69
C THR A 280 -18.58 -3.98 -18.17
N ASP A 281 -17.51 -3.64 -18.89
CA ASP A 281 -17.40 -2.36 -19.59
C ASP A 281 -18.03 -2.41 -21.00
N ASN A 282 -17.82 -1.33 -21.73
CA ASN A 282 -18.33 -1.18 -23.10
C ASN A 282 -17.33 -1.72 -24.16
N GLY A 283 -16.53 -2.74 -23.84
CA GLY A 283 -15.62 -3.37 -24.81
C GLY A 283 -16.38 -4.09 -25.94
N SER A 284 -15.86 -4.02 -27.14
CA SER A 284 -16.48 -4.66 -28.32
C SER A 284 -16.59 -6.18 -28.21
N GLU A 285 -15.75 -6.79 -27.40
CA GLU A 285 -15.76 -8.22 -27.06
C GLU A 285 -16.97 -8.64 -26.22
N PHE A 286 -17.70 -7.69 -25.63
CA PHE A 286 -18.88 -7.94 -24.81
C PHE A 286 -20.19 -7.53 -25.50
N PHE A 287 -20.17 -7.30 -26.83
CA PHE A 287 -21.35 -6.83 -27.57
C PHE A 287 -22.28 -7.94 -28.02
N ASP A 288 -22.14 -9.12 -27.46
CA ASP A 288 -23.06 -10.27 -27.68
C ASP A 288 -23.54 -10.80 -26.31
N PRO A 289 -24.35 -10.01 -25.57
CA PRO A 289 -24.82 -10.41 -24.25
C PRO A 289 -25.77 -11.61 -24.30
N ASP A 290 -26.60 -11.74 -25.35
CA ASP A 290 -27.60 -12.80 -25.45
C ASP A 290 -26.95 -14.18 -25.49
N SER A 291 -25.81 -14.33 -26.17
CA SER A 291 -25.02 -15.57 -26.17
C SER A 291 -24.44 -15.96 -24.80
N ILE A 292 -24.28 -15.00 -23.88
CA ILE A 292 -23.85 -15.25 -22.52
C ILE A 292 -25.05 -15.52 -21.60
N GLU A 293 -26.12 -14.71 -21.71
CA GLU A 293 -27.30 -14.74 -20.84
C GLU A 293 -28.19 -15.93 -21.09
N ILE A 294 -28.25 -16.43 -22.35
CA ILE A 294 -29.18 -17.51 -22.75
C ILE A 294 -28.41 -18.83 -22.85
N ASP A 295 -28.98 -19.89 -22.33
CA ASP A 295 -28.45 -21.23 -22.58
C ASP A 295 -28.92 -21.73 -23.96
N LEU A 296 -27.96 -22.17 -24.77
CA LEU A 296 -28.20 -22.58 -26.14
C LEU A 296 -29.07 -23.85 -26.25
N ASN A 297 -29.10 -24.69 -25.21
CA ASN A 297 -29.83 -25.97 -25.23
C ASN A 297 -31.26 -25.79 -24.78
N THR A 298 -31.51 -24.95 -23.76
CA THR A 298 -32.83 -24.79 -23.15
C THR A 298 -33.54 -23.52 -23.62
N GLY A 299 -32.80 -22.53 -24.14
CA GLY A 299 -33.35 -21.19 -24.47
C GLY A 299 -33.70 -20.36 -23.24
N GLU A 300 -33.34 -20.83 -22.02
CA GLU A 300 -33.62 -20.11 -20.78
C GLU A 300 -32.57 -19.06 -20.48
N LYS A 301 -32.99 -17.97 -19.84
CA LYS A 301 -32.07 -16.98 -19.28
C LYS A 301 -31.36 -17.53 -18.03
N VAL A 302 -30.03 -17.57 -18.05
CA VAL A 302 -29.21 -18.17 -16.99
C VAL A 302 -28.41 -17.15 -16.18
N CYS A 303 -28.31 -15.91 -16.64
CA CYS A 303 -27.68 -14.80 -15.90
C CYS A 303 -28.17 -13.46 -16.42
N SER A 304 -27.83 -12.37 -15.76
CA SER A 304 -28.08 -11.00 -16.21
C SER A 304 -26.78 -10.25 -16.41
N LEU A 305 -26.56 -9.71 -17.61
CA LEU A 305 -25.37 -8.95 -17.95
C LEU A 305 -25.69 -7.45 -18.00
N PHE A 306 -24.85 -6.66 -17.32
CA PHE A 306 -24.99 -5.21 -17.27
C PHE A 306 -23.70 -4.52 -17.69
N TYR A 307 -23.83 -3.30 -18.22
CA TYR A 307 -22.72 -2.48 -18.68
C TYR A 307 -22.48 -1.29 -17.75
N CYS A 308 -21.21 -1.07 -17.41
CA CYS A 308 -20.80 0.16 -16.73
C CYS A 308 -21.01 1.38 -17.63
N ASP A 309 -21.16 2.54 -17.01
CA ASP A 309 -21.19 3.81 -17.72
C ASP A 309 -19.83 4.09 -18.38
N PRO A 310 -19.81 4.78 -19.53
CA PRO A 310 -18.55 5.15 -20.19
C PRO A 310 -17.67 5.98 -19.27
N SER A 311 -16.37 5.64 -19.20
CA SER A 311 -15.34 6.31 -18.38
C SER A 311 -15.57 6.24 -16.87
N CYS A 312 -16.44 5.37 -16.37
CA CYS A 312 -16.74 5.16 -14.96
C CYS A 312 -16.04 3.89 -14.41
N SER A 313 -14.71 3.87 -14.44
CA SER A 313 -13.93 2.71 -14.00
C SER A 313 -14.17 2.31 -12.54
N TRP A 314 -14.56 3.26 -11.69
CA TRP A 314 -14.90 3.00 -10.30
C TRP A 314 -16.09 2.04 -10.09
N GLN A 315 -16.97 1.88 -11.09
CA GLN A 315 -18.11 0.96 -11.03
C GLN A 315 -17.68 -0.52 -11.01
N LYS A 316 -16.50 -0.83 -11.53
CA LYS A 316 -15.85 -2.15 -11.44
C LYS A 316 -14.43 -2.07 -10.86
N GLY A 317 -14.28 -1.27 -9.79
CA GLY A 317 -12.98 -1.03 -9.16
C GLY A 317 -12.33 -2.26 -8.53
N SER A 318 -13.11 -3.31 -8.21
CA SER A 318 -12.56 -4.53 -7.61
C SER A 318 -11.71 -5.30 -8.62
N ILE A 319 -12.16 -5.47 -9.86
CA ILE A 319 -11.39 -6.19 -10.88
C ILE A 319 -10.15 -5.39 -11.31
N GLU A 320 -10.26 -4.05 -11.45
CA GLU A 320 -9.13 -3.20 -11.79
C GLU A 320 -7.99 -3.32 -10.76
N LYS A 321 -8.36 -3.31 -9.46
CA LYS A 321 -7.39 -3.52 -8.37
C LYS A 321 -6.78 -4.91 -8.40
N ASN A 322 -7.53 -5.93 -8.80
CA ASN A 322 -7.02 -7.29 -8.96
C ASN A 322 -6.09 -7.43 -10.18
N HIS A 323 -6.26 -6.64 -11.22
CA HIS A 323 -5.35 -6.61 -12.35
C HIS A 323 -3.94 -6.13 -11.97
N GLU A 324 -3.76 -5.39 -10.85
CA GLU A 324 -2.43 -5.07 -10.35
C GLU A 324 -1.60 -6.34 -10.07
N TYR A 325 -2.23 -7.42 -9.54
CA TYR A 325 -1.54 -8.69 -9.29
C TYR A 325 -1.09 -9.37 -10.58
N ILE A 326 -1.93 -9.34 -11.62
CA ILE A 326 -1.53 -9.81 -12.96
C ILE A 326 -0.34 -9.01 -13.46
N ARG A 327 -0.33 -7.68 -13.24
CA ARG A 327 0.73 -6.78 -13.71
C ARG A 327 2.05 -6.89 -12.93
N TYR A 328 2.06 -7.49 -11.75
CA TYR A 328 3.31 -7.85 -11.06
C TYR A 328 4.03 -8.97 -11.81
N VAL A 329 3.29 -9.97 -12.30
CA VAL A 329 3.84 -11.12 -13.05
C VAL A 329 4.06 -10.79 -14.52
N LEU A 330 3.11 -10.09 -15.12
CA LEU A 330 3.08 -9.71 -16.54
C LEU A 330 2.95 -8.17 -16.68
N PRO A 331 4.05 -7.42 -16.57
CA PRO A 331 4.04 -5.96 -16.72
C PRO A 331 3.41 -5.52 -18.06
N LYS A 332 2.93 -4.27 -18.11
CA LYS A 332 2.42 -3.69 -19.36
C LYS A 332 3.49 -3.80 -20.43
N GLY A 333 3.09 -4.24 -21.63
CA GLY A 333 4.01 -4.46 -22.72
C GLY A 333 4.57 -5.90 -22.81
N THR A 334 4.21 -6.81 -21.91
CA THR A 334 4.57 -8.23 -22.01
C THR A 334 3.71 -8.94 -23.05
N SER A 335 4.32 -9.75 -23.93
CA SER A 335 3.59 -10.57 -24.90
C SER A 335 2.96 -11.78 -24.24
N PHE A 336 1.69 -12.08 -24.59
CA PHE A 336 0.98 -13.28 -24.13
C PHE A 336 1.04 -14.44 -25.15
N ALA A 337 1.78 -14.27 -26.26
CA ALA A 337 1.81 -15.26 -27.35
C ALA A 337 2.24 -16.66 -26.90
N GLY A 338 3.24 -16.75 -26.01
CA GLY A 338 3.76 -18.02 -25.49
C GLY A 338 2.96 -18.63 -24.32
N LEU A 339 1.92 -17.94 -23.82
CA LEU A 339 1.15 -18.42 -22.68
C LEU A 339 0.14 -19.49 -23.10
N THR A 340 -0.15 -20.38 -22.14
CA THR A 340 -1.15 -21.44 -22.23
C THR A 340 -2.28 -21.20 -21.23
N GLN A 341 -3.37 -21.97 -21.32
CA GLN A 341 -4.46 -21.90 -20.32
C GLN A 341 -3.97 -22.36 -18.93
N ASP A 342 -3.06 -23.33 -18.86
CA ASP A 342 -2.48 -23.79 -17.60
C ASP A 342 -1.67 -22.69 -16.91
N ASP A 343 -0.98 -21.84 -17.67
CA ASP A 343 -0.30 -20.66 -17.11
C ASP A 343 -1.31 -19.68 -16.50
N CYS A 344 -2.50 -19.56 -17.08
CA CYS A 344 -3.59 -18.75 -16.51
C CYS A 344 -4.15 -19.33 -15.20
N PHE A 345 -4.33 -20.64 -15.14
CA PHE A 345 -4.77 -21.33 -13.91
C PHE A 345 -3.71 -21.25 -12.81
N LEU A 346 -2.44 -21.38 -13.16
CA LEU A 346 -1.34 -21.19 -12.23
C LEU A 346 -1.32 -19.75 -11.68
N LEU A 347 -1.38 -18.75 -12.55
CA LEU A 347 -1.42 -17.35 -12.16
C LEU A 347 -2.61 -17.04 -11.25
N ALA A 348 -3.81 -17.51 -11.62
CA ALA A 348 -5.02 -17.33 -10.82
C ALA A 348 -4.90 -18.02 -9.45
N SER A 349 -4.26 -19.19 -9.37
CA SER A 349 -4.02 -19.90 -8.11
C SER A 349 -3.15 -19.09 -7.14
N HIS A 350 -2.05 -18.52 -7.63
CA HIS A 350 -1.19 -17.65 -6.83
C HIS A 350 -1.88 -16.36 -6.38
N ILE A 351 -2.62 -15.72 -7.28
CA ILE A 351 -3.37 -14.48 -6.97
C ILE A 351 -4.45 -14.76 -5.92
N ASN A 352 -5.23 -15.83 -6.08
CA ASN A 352 -6.31 -16.18 -5.17
C ASN A 352 -5.82 -16.68 -3.80
N SER A 353 -4.59 -17.19 -3.72
CA SER A 353 -3.98 -17.63 -2.46
C SER A 353 -3.31 -16.48 -1.70
N THR A 354 -3.15 -15.30 -2.31
CA THR A 354 -2.45 -14.15 -1.69
C THR A 354 -3.31 -13.48 -0.61
N PRO A 355 -2.83 -13.37 0.65
CA PRO A 355 -3.56 -12.70 1.74
C PRO A 355 -3.72 -11.21 1.48
N ARG A 356 -4.87 -10.62 1.86
CA ARG A 356 -5.20 -9.22 1.59
C ARG A 356 -5.72 -8.49 2.83
N ILE A 357 -5.23 -7.28 3.07
CA ILE A 357 -5.72 -6.42 4.16
C ILE A 357 -7.22 -6.14 4.01
N SER A 358 -7.67 -5.88 2.78
CA SER A 358 -9.09 -5.60 2.48
C SER A 358 -10.04 -6.78 2.75
N LEU A 359 -9.49 -7.98 2.96
CA LEU A 359 -10.21 -9.20 3.29
C LEU A 359 -9.89 -9.68 4.73
N ASN A 360 -9.57 -8.75 5.63
CA ASN A 360 -9.18 -9.05 7.02
C ASN A 360 -8.02 -10.06 7.10
N ASN A 361 -7.04 -9.91 6.21
CA ASN A 361 -5.87 -10.77 6.08
C ASN A 361 -6.14 -12.21 5.55
N ASN A 362 -7.38 -12.53 5.19
CA ASN A 362 -7.70 -13.78 4.50
C ASN A 362 -7.31 -13.70 3.02
N CYS A 363 -7.18 -14.85 2.38
CA CYS A 363 -7.02 -14.92 0.94
C CYS A 363 -8.37 -15.14 0.22
N PRO A 364 -8.52 -14.71 -1.04
CA PRO A 364 -9.71 -14.94 -1.84
C PRO A 364 -10.15 -16.40 -1.93
N TYR A 365 -9.19 -17.33 -2.02
CA TYR A 365 -9.45 -18.76 -2.10
C TYR A 365 -10.26 -19.26 -0.89
N GLU A 366 -9.83 -18.90 0.33
CA GLU A 366 -10.47 -19.34 1.58
C GLU A 366 -11.87 -18.75 1.73
N LEU A 367 -12.05 -17.47 1.36
CA LEU A 367 -13.33 -16.80 1.46
C LEU A 367 -14.34 -17.28 0.40
N ALA A 368 -13.86 -17.65 -0.78
CA ALA A 368 -14.72 -18.14 -1.86
C ALA A 368 -15.08 -19.61 -1.70
N LEU A 369 -14.29 -20.39 -0.97
CA LEU A 369 -14.47 -21.85 -0.82
C LEU A 369 -15.86 -22.25 -0.32
N PRO A 370 -16.45 -21.61 0.72
CA PRO A 370 -17.80 -21.97 1.18
C PRO A 370 -18.90 -21.67 0.17
N PHE A 371 -18.70 -20.65 -0.68
CA PHE A 371 -19.67 -20.21 -1.67
C PHE A 371 -19.56 -20.98 -2.99
N ILE A 372 -18.36 -21.06 -3.57
CA ILE A 372 -18.12 -21.71 -4.86
C ILE A 372 -18.19 -23.24 -4.71
N GLY A 373 -17.73 -23.76 -3.58
CA GLY A 373 -17.62 -25.19 -3.30
C GLY A 373 -16.31 -25.81 -3.81
N VAL A 374 -15.84 -26.81 -3.08
CA VAL A 374 -14.55 -27.49 -3.36
C VAL A 374 -14.53 -28.08 -4.77
N GLU A 375 -15.63 -28.71 -5.19
CA GLU A 375 -15.72 -29.39 -6.49
C GLU A 375 -15.67 -28.40 -7.65
N ASN A 376 -16.35 -27.27 -7.56
CA ASN A 376 -16.32 -26.25 -8.60
C ASN A 376 -14.94 -25.57 -8.68
N ILE A 377 -14.29 -25.29 -7.53
CA ILE A 377 -12.92 -24.76 -7.53
C ILE A 377 -11.94 -25.73 -8.21
N LYS A 378 -12.07 -27.04 -7.95
CA LYS A 378 -11.27 -28.06 -8.64
C LYS A 378 -11.55 -28.08 -10.14
N LYS A 379 -12.84 -28.00 -10.55
CA LYS A 379 -13.24 -27.92 -11.97
C LYS A 379 -12.63 -26.68 -12.64
N PHE A 380 -12.55 -25.54 -11.96
CA PHE A 380 -11.85 -24.33 -12.43
C PHE A 380 -10.32 -24.46 -12.41
N GLN A 381 -9.77 -25.59 -11.97
CA GLN A 381 -8.34 -25.86 -11.87
C GLN A 381 -7.56 -24.87 -11.01
N ILE A 382 -8.23 -24.23 -10.06
CA ILE A 382 -7.59 -23.33 -9.10
C ILE A 382 -7.15 -24.11 -7.87
N LYS A 383 -5.89 -23.95 -7.48
CA LYS A 383 -5.27 -24.63 -6.34
C LYS A 383 -4.94 -23.63 -5.24
N LYS A 384 -5.09 -24.07 -3.98
CA LYS A 384 -4.53 -23.32 -2.86
C LYS A 384 -3.01 -23.47 -2.89
N ILE A 385 -2.31 -22.35 -2.81
CA ILE A 385 -0.85 -22.28 -2.72
C ILE A 385 -0.48 -21.88 -1.30
N GLU A 386 0.49 -22.57 -0.71
CA GLU A 386 1.02 -22.23 0.61
C GLU A 386 1.69 -20.86 0.61
N ASN A 387 1.64 -20.15 1.74
CA ASN A 387 2.06 -18.77 1.85
C ASN A 387 3.47 -18.53 1.28
N ASP A 388 4.44 -19.36 1.66
CA ASP A 388 5.84 -19.19 1.22
C ASP A 388 6.08 -19.62 -0.22
N GLN A 389 5.15 -20.38 -0.80
CA GLN A 389 5.24 -20.84 -2.19
C GLN A 389 4.57 -19.86 -3.16
N ILE A 390 3.78 -18.91 -2.66
CA ILE A 390 3.17 -17.88 -3.51
C ILE A 390 4.29 -17.10 -4.21
N ASP A 391 4.17 -16.97 -5.52
CA ASP A 391 5.09 -16.21 -6.36
C ASP A 391 4.29 -15.22 -7.24
N LEU A 392 4.54 -13.95 -7.08
CA LEU A 392 3.96 -12.88 -7.90
C LEU A 392 5.05 -12.12 -8.66
N SER A 393 6.21 -12.74 -8.84
CA SER A 393 7.29 -12.18 -9.63
C SER A 393 7.14 -12.50 -11.11
N ILE A 394 7.88 -11.77 -11.94
CA ILE A 394 7.95 -12.01 -13.39
C ILE A 394 8.51 -13.40 -13.77
N ARG A 395 8.99 -14.18 -12.79
CA ARG A 395 9.57 -15.50 -12.99
C ARG A 395 8.52 -16.60 -12.99
N LEU A 396 7.35 -16.37 -12.39
CA LEU A 396 6.29 -17.38 -12.24
C LEU A 396 5.93 -18.09 -13.56
N LEU A 397 5.82 -17.33 -14.64
CA LEU A 397 5.41 -17.84 -15.96
C LEU A 397 6.58 -17.90 -16.99
N LYS A 398 7.81 -17.70 -16.54
CA LYS A 398 8.99 -17.91 -17.41
C LYS A 398 9.30 -19.40 -17.43
N LYS A 399 9.16 -19.99 -18.61
CA LYS A 399 9.65 -21.34 -18.94
C LYS A 399 11.10 -21.26 -19.37
#